data_a2f4d00339646e7e84783177104510cd
#
_entry.id   a2f4d00339646e7e84783177104510cd
#
_cell.length_a   1.000
_cell.length_b   1.000
_cell.length_c   1.000
_cell.angle_alpha   90.00
_cell.angle_beta   90.00
_cell.angle_gamma   90.00
#
_symmetry.space_group_name_H-M   'P 1'
#
loop_
_entity.id
_entity.type
_entity.pdbx_description
1 polymer ?
#
loop_
_entity_poly.entity_id
_entity_poly.type
_entity_poly.pdbx_seq_one_letter_code
_entity_poly.pdbx_strand_id
1 'polypeptide(L)'
;MSRGLGDVYKRQLHIGGMRRAEVAEYIQKELISRNLVKDPVVVVDFLNHGVSVLGEVNRPGRVNFDRDRFTLLDALAGAGDLTIQGKRTDVLVLRQENGKQMAHRVDLTDSRSVMESPVFYLQQDDVIVVSPNDVRKRQTTANGSTPLTPGFWISIASLLTTVAVLIWK
;
A
#
# COMPACT_ATOMS: atom_id res chain seq x y z
N MET A 1 -42.51 27.27 7.98
CA MET A 1 -42.38 26.83 6.58
C MET A 1 -41.45 25.62 6.55
N SER A 2 -42.03 24.45 6.46
CA SER A 2 -41.29 23.17 6.37
C SER A 2 -40.69 23.08 4.96
N ARG A 3 -39.35 23.17 4.85
CA ARG A 3 -38.64 22.78 3.63
C ARG A 3 -38.71 21.26 3.56
N GLY A 4 -39.58 20.74 2.68
CA GLY A 4 -39.81 19.31 2.57
C GLY A 4 -38.55 18.55 2.12
N LEU A 5 -38.37 17.37 2.68
CA LEU A 5 -37.36 16.38 2.32
C LEU A 5 -37.26 16.10 0.80
N GLY A 6 -38.28 16.44 0.02
CA GLY A 6 -38.30 16.31 -1.44
C GLY A 6 -37.32 17.22 -2.20
N ASP A 7 -36.87 18.32 -1.61
CA ASP A 7 -35.93 19.25 -2.26
C ASP A 7 -34.47 18.74 -2.23
N VAL A 8 -34.13 17.85 -1.28
CA VAL A 8 -32.80 17.27 -1.16
C VAL A 8 -32.55 16.26 -2.28
N TYR A 9 -33.56 15.46 -2.64
CA TYR A 9 -33.42 14.44 -3.71
C TYR A 9 -33.30 15.03 -5.11
N LYS A 10 -33.88 16.21 -5.36
CA LYS A 10 -33.78 16.91 -6.65
C LYS A 10 -32.42 17.54 -6.94
N ARG A 11 -31.48 17.53 -5.93
CA ARG A 11 -30.14 18.08 -6.03
C ARG A 11 -29.05 17.03 -6.17
N GLN A 12 -29.45 15.77 -6.30
CA GLN A 12 -28.47 14.68 -6.49
C GLN A 12 -28.17 14.53 -7.98
N LEU A 13 -26.87 14.49 -8.29
CA LEU A 13 -26.35 14.22 -9.62
C LEU A 13 -25.80 12.80 -9.64
N HIS A 14 -26.15 12.01 -10.66
CA HIS A 14 -25.60 10.68 -10.84
C HIS A 14 -24.30 10.80 -11.63
N ILE A 15 -23.14 10.60 -10.94
CA ILE A 15 -21.80 10.76 -11.50
C ILE A 15 -21.02 9.43 -11.55
N GLY A 16 -21.67 8.31 -11.21
CA GLY A 16 -21.03 7.01 -11.18
C GLY A 16 -20.49 6.62 -12.57
N GLY A 17 -19.21 6.21 -12.62
CA GLY A 17 -18.54 5.79 -13.85
C GLY A 17 -17.98 6.92 -14.72
N MET A 18 -18.14 8.19 -14.35
CA MET A 18 -17.61 9.33 -15.09
C MET A 18 -16.17 9.67 -14.66
N ARG A 19 -15.38 10.18 -15.59
CA ARG A 19 -14.05 10.75 -15.31
C ARG A 19 -14.19 12.14 -14.68
N ARG A 20 -13.15 12.60 -13.95
CA ARG A 20 -13.14 13.92 -13.30
C ARG A 20 -13.54 15.07 -14.25
N ALA A 21 -12.95 15.08 -15.45
CA ALA A 21 -13.27 16.10 -16.46
C ALA A 21 -14.74 16.05 -16.90
N GLU A 22 -15.29 14.86 -17.09
CA GLU A 22 -16.69 14.65 -17.48
C GLU A 22 -17.65 15.10 -16.36
N VAL A 23 -17.30 14.81 -15.11
CA VAL A 23 -18.07 15.27 -13.93
C VAL A 23 -18.05 16.79 -13.84
N ALA A 24 -16.87 17.42 -14.03
CA ALA A 24 -16.76 18.88 -13.99
C ALA A 24 -17.62 19.53 -15.08
N GLU A 25 -17.54 19.04 -16.31
CA GLU A 25 -18.34 19.53 -17.44
C GLU A 25 -19.85 19.30 -17.22
N TYR A 26 -20.23 18.14 -16.68
CA TYR A 26 -21.61 17.82 -16.37
C TYR A 26 -22.18 18.77 -15.31
N ILE A 27 -21.44 19.00 -14.21
CA ILE A 27 -21.84 19.94 -13.16
C ILE A 27 -21.94 21.38 -13.72
N GLN A 28 -20.97 21.80 -14.53
CA GLN A 28 -20.97 23.12 -15.17
C GLN A 28 -22.21 23.33 -16.03
N LYS A 29 -22.52 22.36 -16.89
CA LYS A 29 -23.73 22.41 -17.74
C LYS A 29 -25.01 22.48 -16.90
N GLU A 30 -25.08 21.71 -15.82
CA GLU A 30 -26.24 21.68 -14.94
C GLU A 30 -26.43 23.02 -14.20
N LEU A 31 -25.36 23.66 -13.76
CA LEU A 31 -25.43 24.99 -13.13
C LEU A 31 -25.91 26.08 -14.08
N ILE A 32 -25.45 26.04 -15.34
CA ILE A 32 -25.84 26.99 -16.38
C ILE A 32 -27.30 26.75 -16.80
N SER A 33 -27.72 25.50 -17.05
CA SER A 33 -29.06 25.14 -17.50
C SER A 33 -30.14 25.53 -16.49
N ARG A 34 -29.78 25.51 -15.20
CA ARG A 34 -30.66 25.93 -14.11
C ARG A 34 -30.61 27.44 -13.82
N ASN A 35 -29.85 28.20 -14.59
CA ASN A 35 -29.66 29.65 -14.39
C ASN A 35 -29.15 30.02 -12.97
N LEU A 36 -28.40 29.13 -12.33
CA LEU A 36 -27.86 29.34 -10.99
C LEU A 36 -26.62 30.24 -11.02
N VAL A 37 -25.79 30.06 -12.05
CA VAL A 37 -24.53 30.82 -12.25
C VAL A 37 -24.31 31.05 -13.75
N LYS A 38 -23.78 32.22 -14.13
CA LYS A 38 -23.59 32.57 -15.55
C LYS A 38 -22.36 31.95 -16.18
N ASP A 39 -21.26 31.85 -15.44
CA ASP A 39 -20.00 31.34 -15.94
C ASP A 39 -19.25 30.62 -14.79
N PRO A 40 -19.69 29.40 -14.42
CA PRO A 40 -19.05 28.66 -13.33
C PRO A 40 -17.77 27.96 -13.80
N VAL A 41 -16.71 28.08 -12.99
CA VAL A 41 -15.54 27.23 -13.09
C VAL A 41 -15.71 26.10 -12.07
N VAL A 42 -15.80 24.86 -12.56
CA VAL A 42 -15.97 23.67 -11.71
C VAL A 42 -14.66 22.90 -11.67
N VAL A 43 -14.11 22.74 -10.48
CA VAL A 43 -12.94 21.88 -10.23
C VAL A 43 -13.42 20.67 -9.42
N VAL A 44 -13.16 19.49 -9.96
CA VAL A 44 -13.49 18.22 -9.30
C VAL A 44 -12.20 17.56 -8.84
N ASP A 45 -12.12 17.26 -7.56
CA ASP A 45 -10.98 16.57 -6.98
C ASP A 45 -11.39 15.35 -6.16
N PHE A 46 -10.55 14.31 -6.10
CA PHE A 46 -10.82 13.15 -5.29
C PHE A 46 -10.24 13.35 -3.89
N LEU A 47 -11.11 13.32 -2.90
CA LEU A 47 -10.70 13.27 -1.50
C LEU A 47 -10.32 11.83 -1.14
N ASN A 48 -9.19 11.66 -0.45
CA ASN A 48 -8.72 10.36 0.06
C ASN A 48 -8.35 9.30 -1.01
N HIS A 49 -8.01 9.73 -2.23
CA HIS A 49 -7.47 8.83 -3.24
C HIS A 49 -6.05 8.40 -2.83
N GLY A 50 -5.83 7.12 -2.65
CA GLY A 50 -4.54 6.64 -2.16
C GLY A 50 -4.43 5.12 -2.14
N VAL A 51 -3.20 4.66 -1.92
CA VAL A 51 -2.83 3.25 -1.75
C VAL A 51 -2.18 3.05 -0.38
N SER A 52 -2.19 1.83 0.12
CA SER A 52 -1.53 1.48 1.38
C SER A 52 -0.23 0.74 1.09
N VAL A 53 0.88 1.17 1.69
CA VAL A 53 2.19 0.54 1.56
C VAL A 53 2.61 -0.01 2.91
N LEU A 54 2.89 -1.31 2.97
CA LEU A 54 3.17 -2.06 4.19
C LEU A 54 4.46 -2.87 4.06
N GLY A 55 5.04 -3.26 5.19
CA GLY A 55 6.20 -4.14 5.27
C GLY A 55 7.52 -3.39 5.28
N GLU A 56 8.52 -3.90 4.57
CA GLU A 56 9.90 -3.42 4.61
C GLU A 56 10.13 -2.19 3.72
N VAL A 57 9.47 -1.09 4.07
CA VAL A 57 9.64 0.24 3.49
C VAL A 57 10.02 1.24 4.60
N ASN A 58 10.64 2.36 4.23
CA ASN A 58 11.10 3.32 5.23
C ASN A 58 9.95 4.05 5.94
N ARG A 59 8.82 4.27 5.25
CA ARG A 59 7.64 4.93 5.80
C ARG A 59 6.37 4.15 5.42
N PRO A 60 6.04 3.07 6.15
CA PRO A 60 4.81 2.33 5.90
C PRO A 60 3.59 3.21 6.24
N GLY A 61 2.55 3.08 5.45
CA GLY A 61 1.33 3.85 5.65
C GLY A 61 0.55 4.08 4.36
N ARG A 62 -0.41 5.00 4.40
CA ARG A 62 -1.18 5.39 3.23
C ARG A 62 -0.45 6.48 2.45
N VAL A 63 -0.26 6.26 1.16
CA VAL A 63 0.29 7.23 0.21
C VAL A 63 -0.88 7.77 -0.61
N ASN A 64 -1.19 9.05 -0.44
CA ASN A 64 -2.24 9.72 -1.20
C ASN A 64 -1.68 10.28 -2.50
N PHE A 65 -2.52 10.31 -3.53
CA PHE A 65 -2.18 10.91 -4.82
C PHE A 65 -3.39 11.64 -5.42
N ASP A 66 -3.11 12.66 -6.21
CA ASP A 66 -4.07 13.57 -6.83
C ASP A 66 -4.12 13.46 -8.37
N ARG A 67 -3.27 12.59 -8.92
CA ARG A 67 -3.10 12.42 -10.37
C ARG A 67 -3.82 11.17 -10.87
N ASP A 68 -4.26 11.21 -12.15
CA ASP A 68 -4.99 10.08 -12.77
C ASP A 68 -4.12 8.86 -13.06
N ARG A 69 -2.80 9.06 -13.14
CA ARG A 69 -1.83 7.98 -13.34
C ARG A 69 -0.86 7.97 -12.19
N PHE A 70 -0.95 6.94 -11.39
CA PHE A 70 -0.06 6.70 -10.26
C PHE A 70 0.52 5.30 -10.36
N THR A 71 1.84 5.20 -10.35
CA THR A 71 2.54 3.94 -10.58
C THR A 71 2.94 3.25 -9.28
N LEU A 72 3.25 1.96 -9.36
CA LEU A 72 3.83 1.20 -8.25
C LEU A 72 5.12 1.86 -7.74
N LEU A 73 5.94 2.39 -8.65
CA LEU A 73 7.19 3.07 -8.29
C LEU A 73 6.94 4.40 -7.57
N ASP A 74 5.91 5.16 -7.98
CA ASP A 74 5.51 6.39 -7.28
C ASP A 74 5.07 6.10 -5.83
N ALA A 75 4.32 5.00 -5.62
CA ALA A 75 3.89 4.59 -4.30
C ALA A 75 5.06 4.21 -3.39
N LEU A 76 6.01 3.43 -3.93
CA LEU A 76 7.22 3.05 -3.20
C LEU A 76 8.11 4.26 -2.89
N ALA A 77 8.28 5.18 -3.84
CA ALA A 77 8.99 6.44 -3.63
C ALA A 77 8.30 7.29 -2.54
N GLY A 78 6.96 7.39 -2.56
CA GLY A 78 6.17 8.06 -1.53
C GLY A 78 6.33 7.44 -0.13
N ALA A 79 6.51 6.12 -0.06
CA ALA A 79 6.83 5.38 1.16
C ALA A 79 8.33 5.45 1.55
N GLY A 80 9.14 6.23 0.82
CA GLY A 80 10.56 6.43 1.09
C GLY A 80 11.46 5.28 0.62
N ASP A 81 11.00 4.51 -0.37
CA ASP A 81 11.64 3.32 -0.92
C ASP A 81 11.70 2.12 0.07
N LEU A 82 12.09 0.97 -0.44
CA LEU A 82 12.29 -0.24 0.35
C LEU A 82 13.50 -0.08 1.29
N THR A 83 13.41 -0.69 2.47
CA THR A 83 14.59 -0.81 3.34
C THR A 83 15.63 -1.76 2.71
N ILE A 84 16.86 -1.74 3.23
CA ILE A 84 17.90 -2.71 2.83
C ILE A 84 17.50 -4.16 3.11
N GLN A 85 16.52 -4.37 3.95
CA GLN A 85 15.97 -5.67 4.33
C GLN A 85 14.74 -6.04 3.51
N GLY A 86 14.23 -5.13 2.67
CA GLY A 86 13.10 -5.37 1.78
C GLY A 86 13.48 -6.26 0.60
N LYS A 87 12.62 -7.22 0.29
CA LYS A 87 12.81 -8.15 -0.83
C LYS A 87 12.26 -7.53 -2.11
N ARG A 88 13.16 -7.06 -3.00
CA ARG A 88 12.79 -6.42 -4.27
C ARG A 88 12.22 -7.38 -5.31
N THR A 89 12.53 -8.66 -5.21
CA THR A 89 12.06 -9.69 -6.15
C THR A 89 10.66 -10.21 -5.84
N ASP A 90 10.02 -9.75 -4.76
CA ASP A 90 8.74 -10.30 -4.31
C ASP A 90 7.90 -9.19 -3.64
N VAL A 91 7.53 -8.20 -4.43
CA VAL A 91 6.58 -7.16 -4.02
C VAL A 91 5.18 -7.62 -4.37
N LEU A 92 4.32 -7.71 -3.37
CA LEU A 92 2.94 -8.15 -3.51
C LEU A 92 2.01 -6.94 -3.60
N VAL A 93 1.17 -6.92 -4.62
CA VAL A 93 0.09 -5.93 -4.76
C VAL A 93 -1.25 -6.64 -4.65
N LEU A 94 -2.05 -6.26 -3.68
CA LEU A 94 -3.40 -6.76 -3.48
C LEU A 94 -4.38 -5.75 -4.07
N ARG A 95 -5.19 -6.19 -5.01
CA ARG A 95 -6.23 -5.41 -5.69
C ARG A 95 -7.58 -6.08 -5.58
N GLN A 96 -8.61 -5.29 -5.40
CA GLN A 96 -9.97 -5.79 -5.46
C GLN A 96 -10.51 -5.69 -6.88
N GLU A 97 -10.72 -6.84 -7.53
CA GLU A 97 -11.27 -6.94 -8.87
C GLU A 97 -12.56 -7.76 -8.86
N ASN A 98 -13.65 -7.20 -9.39
CA ASN A 98 -14.95 -7.90 -9.46
C ASN A 98 -15.43 -8.49 -8.13
N GLY A 99 -15.17 -7.81 -7.01
CA GLY A 99 -15.54 -8.25 -5.67
C GLY A 99 -14.64 -9.35 -5.08
N LYS A 100 -13.56 -9.74 -5.79
CA LYS A 100 -12.56 -10.69 -5.32
C LYS A 100 -11.23 -10.00 -5.08
N GLN A 101 -10.50 -10.46 -4.07
CA GLN A 101 -9.13 -10.01 -3.83
C GLN A 101 -8.17 -10.78 -4.76
N MET A 102 -7.44 -10.05 -5.60
CA MET A 102 -6.40 -10.59 -6.47
C MET A 102 -5.03 -10.18 -5.93
N ALA A 103 -4.08 -11.11 -5.98
CA ALA A 103 -2.72 -10.90 -5.52
C ALA A 103 -1.76 -10.97 -6.70
N HIS A 104 -1.08 -9.87 -7.01
CA HIS A 104 -0.09 -9.77 -8.08
C HIS A 104 1.30 -9.65 -7.48
N ARG A 105 2.23 -10.46 -7.96
CA ARG A 105 3.64 -10.38 -7.57
C ARG A 105 4.44 -9.67 -8.63
N VAL A 106 5.28 -8.74 -8.22
CA VAL A 106 6.12 -7.93 -9.10
C VAL A 106 7.56 -8.04 -8.63
N ASP A 107 8.46 -8.33 -9.57
CA ASP A 107 9.91 -8.27 -9.37
C ASP A 107 10.42 -6.89 -9.79
N LEU A 108 10.86 -6.08 -8.82
CA LEU A 108 11.41 -4.75 -9.09
C LEU A 108 12.83 -4.77 -9.65
N THR A 109 13.49 -5.92 -9.67
CA THR A 109 14.85 -6.06 -10.24
C THR A 109 14.83 -6.26 -11.76
N ASP A 110 13.68 -6.67 -12.30
CA ASP A 110 13.45 -6.79 -13.73
C ASP A 110 12.50 -5.70 -14.24
N SER A 111 13.03 -4.78 -15.04
CA SER A 111 12.28 -3.65 -15.60
C SER A 111 11.09 -4.11 -16.46
N ARG A 112 11.21 -5.24 -17.16
CA ARG A 112 10.14 -5.81 -17.98
C ARG A 112 9.00 -6.30 -17.08
N SER A 113 9.32 -7.06 -16.03
CA SER A 113 8.34 -7.52 -15.04
C SER A 113 7.53 -6.37 -14.44
N VAL A 114 8.18 -5.24 -14.18
CA VAL A 114 7.53 -4.04 -13.65
C VAL A 114 6.60 -3.41 -14.68
N MET A 115 7.09 -3.15 -15.92
CA MET A 115 6.35 -2.39 -16.92
C MET A 115 5.18 -3.17 -17.54
N GLU A 116 5.31 -4.48 -17.67
CA GLU A 116 4.27 -5.36 -18.24
C GLU A 116 3.27 -5.84 -17.17
N SER A 117 3.50 -5.49 -15.90
CA SER A 117 2.62 -5.89 -14.81
C SER A 117 1.24 -5.22 -14.93
N PRO A 118 0.13 -5.97 -14.75
CA PRO A 118 -1.23 -5.40 -14.72
C PRO A 118 -1.43 -4.42 -13.58
N VAL A 119 -0.55 -4.43 -12.57
CA VAL A 119 -0.57 -3.52 -11.42
C VAL A 119 0.50 -2.43 -11.49
N PHE A 120 1.12 -2.22 -12.65
CA PHE A 120 2.05 -1.10 -12.85
C PHE A 120 1.39 0.24 -12.54
N TYR A 121 0.17 0.46 -13.07
CA TYR A 121 -0.70 1.56 -12.66
C TYR A 121 -1.58 1.09 -11.51
N LEU A 122 -1.43 1.77 -10.38
CA LEU A 122 -2.19 1.48 -9.18
C LEU A 122 -3.61 2.05 -9.26
N GLN A 123 -4.51 1.36 -8.59
CA GLN A 123 -5.88 1.80 -8.39
C GLN A 123 -6.08 2.26 -6.95
N GLN A 124 -7.17 2.97 -6.71
CA GLN A 124 -7.55 3.36 -5.37
C GLN A 124 -7.70 2.13 -4.46
N ASP A 125 -7.20 2.27 -3.23
CA ASP A 125 -7.25 1.25 -2.18
C ASP A 125 -6.45 -0.03 -2.47
N ASP A 126 -5.56 -0.03 -3.49
CA ASP A 126 -4.56 -1.08 -3.64
C ASP A 126 -3.66 -1.15 -2.38
N VAL A 127 -3.28 -2.36 -2.01
CA VAL A 127 -2.39 -2.60 -0.87
C VAL A 127 -1.09 -3.22 -1.38
N ILE A 128 0.01 -2.52 -1.15
CA ILE A 128 1.36 -2.96 -1.53
C ILE A 128 2.04 -3.52 -0.29
N VAL A 129 2.52 -4.75 -0.36
CA VAL A 129 3.22 -5.42 0.73
C VAL A 129 4.61 -5.81 0.30
N VAL A 130 5.61 -5.26 0.97
CA VAL A 130 7.02 -5.59 0.76
C VAL A 130 7.46 -6.60 1.80
N SER A 131 7.78 -7.80 1.36
CA SER A 131 8.24 -8.89 2.23
C SER A 131 9.67 -8.63 2.74
N PRO A 132 10.02 -9.07 3.97
CA PRO A 132 11.39 -9.05 4.45
C PRO A 132 12.25 -10.07 3.70
N ASN A 133 13.53 -9.77 3.54
CA ASN A 133 14.51 -10.71 3.01
C ASN A 133 14.79 -11.86 3.99
N ASP A 134 15.46 -12.92 3.52
CA ASP A 134 15.69 -14.12 4.30
C ASP A 134 16.62 -13.89 5.51
N VAL A 135 17.47 -12.86 5.46
CA VAL A 135 18.37 -12.49 6.58
C VAL A 135 17.52 -11.99 7.75
N ARG A 136 16.55 -11.10 7.50
CA ARG A 136 15.65 -10.60 8.54
C ARG A 136 14.73 -11.68 9.08
N LYS A 137 14.21 -12.57 8.23
CA LYS A 137 13.39 -13.70 8.66
C LYS A 137 14.16 -14.58 9.67
N ARG A 138 15.46 -14.84 9.42
CA ARG A 138 16.31 -15.60 10.34
C ARG A 138 16.57 -14.85 11.64
N GLN A 139 16.76 -13.53 11.60
CA GLN A 139 16.97 -12.72 12.81
C GLN A 139 15.75 -12.70 13.73
N THR A 140 14.53 -12.65 13.19
CA THR A 140 13.31 -12.69 14.00
C THR A 140 13.04 -14.07 14.60
N THR A 141 13.53 -15.14 13.99
CA THR A 141 13.36 -16.52 14.48
C THR A 141 14.49 -16.92 15.45
N ALA A 142 15.64 -16.28 15.38
CA ALA A 142 16.81 -16.54 16.22
C ALA A 142 16.77 -15.73 17.53
N ASN A 143 15.73 -15.91 18.35
CA ASN A 143 15.82 -15.56 19.76
C ASN A 143 16.81 -16.53 20.42
N GLY A 144 18.08 -16.13 20.61
CA GLY A 144 19.17 -16.64 21.46
C GLY A 144 19.22 -18.09 21.98
N SER A 145 18.16 -18.84 21.81
CA SER A 145 17.94 -20.18 22.37
C SER A 145 17.87 -21.30 21.33
N THR A 146 18.09 -20.99 20.04
CA THR A 146 18.09 -22.06 19.02
C THR A 146 19.43 -22.75 18.96
N PRO A 147 19.46 -24.09 18.79
CA PRO A 147 20.74 -24.90 18.74
C PRO A 147 21.64 -24.50 17.56
N LEU A 148 21.24 -23.58 16.72
CA LEU A 148 21.98 -23.03 15.58
C LEU A 148 22.81 -21.79 15.92
N THR A 149 22.68 -21.20 17.12
CA THR A 149 23.47 -20.03 17.53
C THR A 149 24.75 -20.43 18.25
N PRO A 150 25.91 -19.79 17.95
CA PRO A 150 27.15 -20.05 18.68
C PRO A 150 27.01 -19.88 20.20
N GLY A 151 26.14 -18.96 20.65
CA GLY A 151 25.88 -18.73 22.07
C GLY A 151 25.27 -19.94 22.80
N PHE A 152 24.43 -20.73 22.12
CA PHE A 152 23.90 -21.97 22.69
C PHE A 152 24.99 -23.00 22.99
N TRP A 153 25.88 -23.20 22.06
CA TRP A 153 27.00 -24.14 22.24
C TRP A 153 28.00 -23.67 23.30
N ILE A 154 28.27 -22.37 23.36
CA ILE A 154 29.13 -21.79 24.42
C ILE A 154 28.48 -21.99 25.79
N SER A 155 27.18 -21.81 25.93
CA SER A 155 26.47 -22.05 27.20
C SER A 155 26.50 -23.49 27.63
N ILE A 156 26.37 -24.45 26.72
CA ILE A 156 26.47 -25.88 27.00
C ILE A 156 27.92 -26.24 27.41
N ALA A 157 28.91 -25.75 26.69
CA ALA A 157 30.31 -25.99 27.01
C ALA A 157 30.67 -25.45 28.40
N SER A 158 30.22 -24.25 28.75
CA SER A 158 30.40 -23.65 30.06
C SER A 158 29.74 -24.47 31.17
N LEU A 159 28.52 -24.98 30.94
CA LEU A 159 27.82 -25.83 31.89
C LEU A 159 28.60 -27.15 32.13
N LEU A 160 29.06 -27.80 31.06
CA LEU A 160 29.83 -29.04 31.15
C LEU A 160 31.16 -28.86 31.89
N THR A 161 31.89 -27.75 31.63
CA THR A 161 33.12 -27.45 32.34
C THR A 161 32.88 -27.21 33.83
N THR A 162 31.81 -26.52 34.19
CA THR A 162 31.46 -26.29 35.62
C THR A 162 31.13 -27.57 36.32
N VAL A 163 30.36 -28.47 35.70
CA VAL A 163 30.02 -29.77 36.27
C VAL A 163 31.31 -30.68 36.42
N ALA A 164 32.18 -30.67 35.41
CA ALA A 164 33.44 -31.42 35.48
C ALA A 164 34.34 -30.99 36.63
N VAL A 165 34.48 -29.67 36.85
CA VAL A 165 35.24 -29.11 37.97
C VAL A 165 34.64 -29.49 39.34
N LEU A 166 33.28 -29.57 39.41
CA LEU A 166 32.59 -29.93 40.64
C LEU A 166 32.70 -31.41 41.01
N ILE A 167 32.84 -32.30 40.01
CA ILE A 167 33.00 -33.74 40.20
C ILE A 167 34.44 -34.09 40.53
N TRP A 168 35.43 -33.29 40.08
CA TRP A 168 36.86 -33.57 40.27
C TRP A 168 37.45 -32.93 41.54
N LYS A 169 36.63 -32.22 42.31
CA LYS A 169 37.01 -31.64 43.59
C LYS A 169 36.50 -32.50 44.77
#